data_6d187c9168a6f2757633582fc67722fa
#
_entry.id   6d187c9168a6f2757633582fc67722fa
#
_cell.length_a   1.000
_cell.length_b   1.000
_cell.length_c   1.000
_cell.angle_alpha   90.00
_cell.angle_beta   90.00
_cell.angle_gamma   90.00
#
_symmetry.space_group_name_H-M   'P 1'
#
loop_
_entity.id
_entity.type
_entity.pdbx_description
1 polymer ?
#
loop_
_entity_poly.entity_id
_entity_poly.type
_entity_poly.pdbx_seq_one_letter_code
_entity_poly.pdbx_strand_id
1 'polypeptide(L)'
;MINSINKLQKWAVLCIFVVVVVSCKSTNIVKSGAVDENLSAKAVIRNHYYSHLSFKTLSGKMRIDYSDGETTQSVSVSLRMEKDKAIWLSAPLGIVKAYITPERVSFYNKMDNEFFDGNFSYLSQLLGTDLDFQKVQNLLLGEALFDLREEKYTVAISNDNYQLKPKKAGDLFKTLFQIEPVNYKMVTQQLSQPWEKRLLEISYKNYQKVNKWILPGEIDITALDGDHTNNITVEFRNMEFNRALNFPYNIPNGFKEIVLN
;
A
#
# COMPACT_ATOMS: atom_id res chain seq x y z
N MET A 1 -50.66 -35.94 -15.85
CA MET A 1 -50.40 -34.50 -15.95
C MET A 1 -49.51 -33.93 -14.85
N ILE A 2 -49.32 -34.62 -13.74
CA ILE A 2 -48.52 -34.14 -12.54
C ILE A 2 -47.01 -34.38 -12.71
N ASN A 3 -46.57 -35.34 -13.54
CA ASN A 3 -45.17 -35.69 -13.69
C ASN A 3 -44.34 -34.74 -14.60
N SER A 4 -45.02 -33.89 -15.38
CA SER A 4 -44.34 -32.94 -16.30
C SER A 4 -43.89 -31.67 -15.59
N ILE A 5 -44.65 -31.23 -14.58
CA ILE A 5 -44.35 -30.00 -13.82
C ILE A 5 -43.09 -30.19 -12.96
N ASN A 6 -42.87 -31.36 -12.40
CA ASN A 6 -41.69 -31.67 -11.57
C ASN A 6 -40.36 -31.70 -12.37
N LYS A 7 -40.42 -32.02 -13.66
CA LYS A 7 -39.20 -31.98 -14.52
C LYS A 7 -38.80 -30.53 -14.84
N LEU A 8 -39.79 -29.69 -15.20
CA LEU A 8 -39.52 -28.27 -15.51
C LEU A 8 -38.98 -27.50 -14.29
N GLN A 9 -39.55 -27.78 -13.12
CA GLN A 9 -39.08 -27.16 -11.85
C GLN A 9 -37.66 -27.59 -11.46
N LYS A 10 -37.31 -28.87 -11.70
CA LYS A 10 -35.92 -29.35 -11.46
C LYS A 10 -34.92 -28.73 -12.44
N TRP A 11 -35.33 -28.54 -13.71
CA TRP A 11 -34.45 -27.85 -14.68
C TRP A 11 -34.30 -26.36 -14.40
N ALA A 12 -35.37 -25.68 -13.93
CA ALA A 12 -35.29 -24.27 -13.52
C ALA A 12 -34.38 -24.07 -12.30
N VAL A 13 -34.44 -24.96 -11.32
CA VAL A 13 -33.54 -24.93 -10.15
C VAL A 13 -32.10 -25.23 -10.55
N LEU A 14 -31.86 -26.15 -11.47
CA LEU A 14 -30.53 -26.47 -12.00
C LEU A 14 -29.93 -25.28 -12.77
N CYS A 15 -30.74 -24.57 -13.60
CA CYS A 15 -30.27 -23.37 -14.29
C CYS A 15 -29.97 -22.20 -13.37
N ILE A 16 -30.68 -22.01 -12.25
CA ILE A 16 -30.40 -20.98 -11.26
C ILE A 16 -29.10 -21.28 -10.53
N PHE A 17 -28.77 -22.57 -10.30
CA PHE A 17 -27.51 -22.93 -9.62
C PHE A 17 -26.26 -22.76 -10.49
N VAL A 18 -26.39 -22.80 -11.82
CA VAL A 18 -25.27 -22.63 -12.76
C VAL A 18 -24.87 -21.14 -12.94
N VAL A 19 -25.78 -20.20 -12.67
CA VAL A 19 -25.51 -18.76 -12.84
C VAL A 19 -24.70 -18.13 -11.72
N VAL A 20 -24.58 -18.80 -10.55
CA VAL A 20 -23.92 -18.26 -9.35
C VAL A 20 -22.39 -18.45 -9.34
N VAL A 21 -21.82 -19.24 -10.26
CA VAL A 21 -20.38 -19.58 -10.26
C VAL A 21 -19.49 -18.74 -11.17
N VAL A 22 -19.96 -17.64 -11.77
CA VAL A 22 -19.15 -16.85 -12.71
C VAL A 22 -18.93 -15.42 -12.20
N SER A 23 -18.39 -15.27 -11.01
CA SER A 23 -17.89 -13.96 -10.55
C SER A 23 -16.64 -14.06 -9.68
N CYS A 24 -15.70 -14.93 -10.04
CA CYS A 24 -14.31 -14.75 -9.61
C CYS A 24 -13.63 -13.84 -10.62
N LYS A 25 -13.52 -12.53 -10.34
CA LYS A 25 -12.55 -11.67 -11.02
C LYS A 25 -11.17 -12.21 -10.65
N SER A 26 -10.58 -13.03 -11.52
CA SER A 26 -9.19 -13.45 -11.42
C SER A 26 -8.31 -12.21 -11.46
N THR A 27 -7.61 -11.94 -10.38
CA THR A 27 -6.58 -10.91 -10.34
C THR A 27 -5.38 -11.45 -11.11
N ASN A 28 -5.06 -10.85 -12.25
CA ASN A 28 -3.90 -11.24 -13.04
C ASN A 28 -2.62 -10.76 -12.34
N ILE A 29 -1.82 -11.69 -11.81
CA ILE A 29 -0.50 -11.40 -11.26
C ILE A 29 0.44 -11.09 -12.44
N VAL A 30 1.15 -9.97 -12.33
CA VAL A 30 2.12 -9.52 -13.33
C VAL A 30 3.43 -10.28 -13.14
N LYS A 31 3.94 -10.90 -14.23
CA LYS A 31 5.21 -11.65 -14.20
C LYS A 31 6.39 -10.70 -14.42
N SER A 32 7.54 -11.00 -13.80
CA SER A 32 8.83 -10.36 -14.07
C SER A 32 9.37 -10.78 -15.45
N GLY A 33 10.20 -9.92 -16.07
CA GLY A 33 10.86 -10.18 -17.35
C GLY A 33 12.38 -10.00 -17.26
N ALA A 34 13.08 -10.19 -18.38
CA ALA A 34 14.52 -10.03 -18.45
C ALA A 34 14.96 -8.56 -18.29
N VAL A 35 16.07 -8.32 -17.60
CA VAL A 35 16.67 -7.02 -17.39
C VAL A 35 17.46 -6.62 -18.64
N ASP A 36 17.34 -5.36 -19.09
CA ASP A 36 18.26 -4.77 -20.09
C ASP A 36 19.48 -4.18 -19.37
N GLU A 37 20.60 -4.85 -19.50
CA GLU A 37 21.88 -4.49 -18.85
C GLU A 37 22.44 -3.14 -19.31
N ASN A 38 21.98 -2.61 -20.44
CA ASN A 38 22.46 -1.37 -21.02
C ASN A 38 21.69 -0.13 -20.55
N LEU A 39 20.62 -0.29 -19.77
CA LEU A 39 19.84 0.84 -19.30
C LEU A 39 20.59 1.65 -18.25
N SER A 40 20.68 2.96 -18.48
CA SER A 40 21.23 3.88 -17.48
C SER A 40 20.26 4.10 -16.32
N ALA A 41 20.78 4.46 -15.14
CA ALA A 41 19.95 4.82 -13.98
C ALA A 41 18.89 5.89 -14.32
N LYS A 42 19.25 6.90 -15.14
CA LYS A 42 18.31 7.93 -15.59
C LYS A 42 17.17 7.36 -16.43
N ALA A 43 17.44 6.35 -17.27
CA ALA A 43 16.42 5.70 -18.08
C ALA A 43 15.47 4.85 -17.21
N VAL A 44 16.00 4.10 -16.26
CA VAL A 44 15.21 3.32 -15.30
C VAL A 44 14.29 4.23 -14.49
N ILE A 45 14.84 5.32 -13.92
CA ILE A 45 14.06 6.31 -13.14
C ILE A 45 12.95 6.92 -14.02
N ARG A 46 13.28 7.37 -15.24
CA ARG A 46 12.29 7.91 -16.16
C ARG A 46 11.15 6.94 -16.45
N ASN A 47 11.46 5.67 -16.68
CA ASN A 47 10.46 4.64 -16.95
C ASN A 47 9.61 4.35 -15.71
N HIS A 48 10.19 4.37 -14.51
CA HIS A 48 9.46 4.28 -13.25
C HIS A 48 8.41 5.40 -13.15
N TYR A 49 8.77 6.66 -13.40
CA TYR A 49 7.82 7.78 -13.37
C TYR A 49 6.78 7.71 -14.50
N TYR A 50 7.10 7.20 -15.67
CA TYR A 50 6.09 6.95 -16.72
C TYR A 50 5.08 5.87 -16.34
N SER A 51 5.46 4.95 -15.48
CA SER A 51 4.57 3.89 -14.98
C SER A 51 3.69 4.33 -13.80
N HIS A 52 3.81 5.57 -13.32
CA HIS A 52 3.01 6.08 -12.22
C HIS A 52 1.51 6.02 -12.49
N LEU A 53 0.75 5.81 -11.40
CA LEU A 53 -0.69 5.64 -11.50
C LEU A 53 -1.39 7.00 -11.68
N SER A 54 -2.05 7.17 -12.83
CA SER A 54 -2.84 8.36 -13.15
C SER A 54 -4.34 8.07 -13.01
N PHE A 55 -4.90 8.30 -11.82
CA PHE A 55 -6.31 8.08 -11.49
C PHE A 55 -6.86 9.26 -10.66
N LYS A 56 -8.18 9.33 -10.51
CA LYS A 56 -8.82 10.30 -9.59
C LYS A 56 -9.06 9.67 -8.22
N THR A 57 -9.67 8.50 -8.21
CA THR A 57 -10.04 7.80 -6.97
C THR A 57 -9.67 6.33 -7.06
N LEU A 58 -9.35 5.76 -5.90
CA LEU A 58 -9.07 4.34 -5.69
C LEU A 58 -9.89 3.87 -4.49
N SER A 59 -10.53 2.72 -4.60
CA SER A 59 -11.21 2.07 -3.49
C SER A 59 -10.97 0.57 -3.49
N GLY A 60 -11.11 -0.04 -2.33
CA GLY A 60 -10.94 -1.48 -2.16
C GLY A 60 -10.98 -1.89 -0.72
N LYS A 61 -10.44 -3.06 -0.44
CA LYS A 61 -10.23 -3.57 0.91
C LYS A 61 -8.75 -3.81 1.15
N MET A 62 -8.33 -3.58 2.37
CA MET A 62 -6.99 -3.89 2.85
C MET A 62 -7.10 -4.79 4.07
N ARG A 63 -6.25 -5.79 4.17
CA ARG A 63 -5.91 -6.46 5.41
C ARG A 63 -4.58 -5.91 5.87
N ILE A 64 -4.50 -5.49 7.10
CA ILE A 64 -3.31 -4.96 7.73
C ILE A 64 -2.97 -5.87 8.90
N ASP A 65 -1.81 -6.48 8.87
CA ASP A 65 -1.24 -7.25 9.96
C ASP A 65 -0.06 -6.45 10.53
N TYR A 66 -0.12 -6.11 11.80
CA TYR A 66 0.92 -5.35 12.53
C TYR A 66 1.52 -6.22 13.61
N SER A 67 2.83 -6.17 13.78
CA SER A 67 3.54 -6.78 14.91
C SER A 67 4.67 -5.88 15.38
N ASP A 68 4.79 -5.71 16.69
CA ASP A 68 5.89 -5.02 17.39
C ASP A 68 6.94 -6.00 17.95
N GLY A 69 6.84 -7.29 17.57
CA GLY A 69 7.69 -8.37 18.07
C GLY A 69 7.12 -9.08 19.30
N GLU A 70 6.25 -8.45 20.07
CA GLU A 70 5.59 -9.04 21.25
C GLU A 70 4.14 -9.41 20.95
N THR A 71 3.42 -8.53 20.26
CA THR A 71 2.02 -8.71 19.90
C THR A 71 1.82 -8.70 18.39
N THR A 72 0.77 -9.37 17.94
CA THR A 72 0.34 -9.31 16.54
C THR A 72 -1.13 -8.96 16.49
N GLN A 73 -1.47 -7.96 15.68
CA GLN A 73 -2.82 -7.48 15.48
C GLN A 73 -3.17 -7.52 14.00
N SER A 74 -4.38 -7.94 13.68
CA SER A 74 -4.89 -8.01 12.32
C SER A 74 -6.18 -7.22 12.19
N VAL A 75 -6.28 -6.35 11.21
CA VAL A 75 -7.49 -5.62 10.91
C VAL A 75 -7.79 -5.61 9.41
N SER A 76 -9.05 -5.81 9.06
CA SER A 76 -9.51 -5.61 7.68
C SER A 76 -10.24 -4.29 7.57
N VAL A 77 -9.85 -3.45 6.63
CA VAL A 77 -10.42 -2.12 6.44
C VAL A 77 -10.87 -1.91 4.99
N SER A 78 -11.86 -1.07 4.81
CA SER A 78 -12.17 -0.47 3.51
C SER A 78 -11.23 0.69 3.28
N LEU A 79 -10.59 0.72 2.11
CA LEU A 79 -9.76 1.83 1.64
C LEU A 79 -10.57 2.69 0.67
N ARG A 80 -10.47 4.02 0.82
CA ARG A 80 -10.86 5.01 -0.18
C ARG A 80 -9.75 6.05 -0.27
N MET A 81 -9.35 6.38 -1.48
CA MET A 81 -8.32 7.38 -1.75
C MET A 81 -8.81 8.31 -2.88
N GLU A 82 -8.74 9.59 -2.66
CA GLU A 82 -8.75 10.61 -3.71
C GLU A 82 -7.32 11.08 -3.90
N LYS A 83 -6.77 10.87 -5.09
CA LYS A 83 -5.36 11.12 -5.37
C LYS A 83 -4.97 12.56 -5.02
N ASP A 84 -3.87 12.70 -4.30
CA ASP A 84 -3.26 13.96 -3.84
C ASP A 84 -4.15 14.79 -2.88
N LYS A 85 -5.25 14.20 -2.35
CA LYS A 85 -6.19 14.91 -1.48
C LYS A 85 -6.53 14.19 -0.19
N ALA A 86 -6.85 12.88 -0.24
CA ALA A 86 -7.33 12.19 0.94
C ALA A 86 -7.12 10.67 0.85
N ILE A 87 -6.82 10.07 1.99
CA ILE A 87 -6.82 8.63 2.24
C ILE A 87 -7.75 8.38 3.42
N TRP A 88 -8.71 7.47 3.25
CA TRP A 88 -9.67 7.11 4.27
C TRP A 88 -9.71 5.60 4.44
N LEU A 89 -9.61 5.18 5.69
CA LEU A 89 -9.67 3.78 6.09
C LEU A 89 -10.83 3.58 7.08
N SER A 90 -11.53 2.47 6.98
CA SER A 90 -12.57 2.11 7.95
C SER A 90 -12.68 0.61 8.16
N ALA A 91 -12.50 0.16 9.39
CA ALA A 91 -12.83 -1.18 9.82
C ALA A 91 -14.35 -1.40 9.83
N PRO A 92 -14.84 -2.67 9.86
CA PRO A 92 -16.27 -2.97 9.95
C PRO A 92 -16.94 -2.22 11.12
N LEU A 93 -18.17 -1.78 10.91
CA LEU A 93 -18.96 -1.01 11.88
C LEU A 93 -18.27 0.31 12.34
N GLY A 94 -17.20 0.72 11.66
CA GLY A 94 -16.42 1.91 12.01
C GLY A 94 -15.79 1.80 13.40
N ILE A 95 -15.34 0.61 13.80
CA ILE A 95 -14.61 0.39 15.07
C ILE A 95 -13.32 1.18 15.05
N VAL A 96 -12.57 1.13 13.94
CA VAL A 96 -11.41 1.97 13.67
C VAL A 96 -11.67 2.76 12.40
N LYS A 97 -11.39 4.05 12.40
CA LYS A 97 -11.34 4.86 11.18
C LYS A 97 -10.11 5.74 11.19
N ALA A 98 -9.56 5.96 9.99
CA ALA A 98 -8.52 6.95 9.77
C ALA A 98 -8.88 7.84 8.57
N TYR A 99 -8.49 9.10 8.66
CA TYR A 99 -8.63 10.10 7.61
C TYR A 99 -7.36 10.92 7.52
N ILE A 100 -6.69 10.85 6.38
CA ILE A 100 -5.38 11.47 6.15
C ILE A 100 -5.55 12.43 4.97
N THR A 101 -5.14 13.67 5.16
CA THR A 101 -5.07 14.73 4.15
C THR A 101 -3.64 15.28 4.07
N PRO A 102 -3.29 16.14 3.11
CA PRO A 102 -1.96 16.75 3.06
C PRO A 102 -1.51 17.44 4.35
N GLU A 103 -2.46 17.97 5.13
CA GLU A 103 -2.17 18.73 6.33
C GLU A 103 -2.38 17.96 7.63
N ARG A 104 -3.08 16.81 7.57
CA ARG A 104 -3.60 16.18 8.79
C ARG A 104 -3.62 14.67 8.71
N VAL A 105 -3.24 14.04 9.81
CA VAL A 105 -3.47 12.62 10.12
C VAL A 105 -4.45 12.56 11.28
N SER A 106 -5.59 11.92 11.08
CA SER A 106 -6.57 11.74 12.13
C SER A 106 -7.10 10.32 12.13
N PHE A 107 -7.16 9.67 13.28
CA PHE A 107 -7.77 8.36 13.42
C PHE A 107 -8.40 8.19 14.80
N TYR A 108 -9.31 7.24 14.92
CA TYR A 108 -9.85 6.81 16.19
C TYR A 108 -10.00 5.29 16.28
N ASN A 109 -9.90 4.77 17.51
CA ASN A 109 -10.18 3.41 17.86
C ASN A 109 -11.24 3.34 18.96
N LYS A 110 -12.41 2.75 18.64
CA LYS A 110 -13.52 2.59 19.60
C LYS A 110 -13.26 1.51 20.66
N MET A 111 -12.34 0.58 20.40
CA MET A 111 -12.03 -0.48 21.36
C MET A 111 -11.31 0.10 22.58
N ASP A 112 -10.41 1.05 22.34
CA ASP A 112 -9.59 1.70 23.35
C ASP A 112 -10.18 3.06 23.79
N ASN A 113 -11.22 3.54 23.10
CA ASN A 113 -11.80 4.89 23.27
C ASN A 113 -10.75 5.99 23.10
N GLU A 114 -9.87 5.83 22.13
CA GLU A 114 -8.78 6.76 21.86
C GLU A 114 -8.85 7.30 20.43
N PHE A 115 -8.28 8.50 20.26
CA PHE A 115 -8.09 9.11 18.95
C PHE A 115 -6.75 9.83 18.89
N PHE A 116 -6.25 10.00 17.67
CA PHE A 116 -5.17 10.91 17.32
C PHE A 116 -5.70 11.92 16.30
N ASP A 117 -5.28 13.16 16.46
CA ASP A 117 -5.64 14.23 15.55
C ASP A 117 -4.51 15.27 15.47
N GLY A 118 -3.65 15.13 14.47
CA GLY A 118 -2.44 15.93 14.37
C GLY A 118 -1.80 15.89 12.99
N ASN A 119 -0.50 16.13 12.95
CA ASN A 119 0.31 16.05 11.75
C ASN A 119 0.85 14.61 11.52
N PHE A 120 1.84 14.46 10.64
CA PHE A 120 2.41 13.16 10.29
C PHE A 120 3.37 12.58 11.34
N SER A 121 3.60 13.25 12.47
CA SER A 121 4.54 12.79 13.52
C SER A 121 4.23 11.37 14.02
N TYR A 122 2.96 11.02 14.20
CA TYR A 122 2.56 9.66 14.60
C TYR A 122 3.04 8.60 13.62
N LEU A 123 2.79 8.81 12.32
CA LEU A 123 3.22 7.87 11.29
C LEU A 123 4.74 7.87 11.12
N SER A 124 5.37 9.02 11.29
CA SER A 124 6.83 9.17 11.22
C SER A 124 7.53 8.43 12.35
N GLN A 125 7.01 8.48 13.57
CA GLN A 125 7.52 7.68 14.69
C GLN A 125 7.33 6.18 14.44
N LEU A 126 6.15 5.78 13.93
CA LEU A 126 5.86 4.36 13.66
C LEU A 126 6.83 3.74 12.65
N LEU A 127 7.22 4.49 11.61
CA LEU A 127 8.10 4.02 10.54
C LEU A 127 9.56 4.46 10.68
N GLY A 128 9.89 5.23 11.72
CA GLY A 128 11.26 5.69 11.98
C GLY A 128 11.83 6.61 10.91
N THR A 129 10.98 7.29 10.13
CA THR A 129 11.37 8.22 9.07
C THR A 129 10.36 9.35 8.92
N ASP A 130 10.82 10.51 8.45
CA ASP A 130 9.95 11.66 8.21
C ASP A 130 8.97 11.40 7.06
N LEU A 131 7.68 11.43 7.38
CA LEU A 131 6.58 11.20 6.46
C LEU A 131 5.77 12.46 6.23
N ASP A 132 5.19 12.52 5.03
CA ASP A 132 4.17 13.45 4.61
C ASP A 132 3.08 12.70 3.84
N PHE A 133 2.04 13.39 3.40
CA PHE A 133 0.94 12.79 2.65
C PHE A 133 1.41 12.08 1.37
N GLN A 134 2.32 12.71 0.64
CA GLN A 134 2.80 12.17 -0.63
C GLN A 134 3.58 10.87 -0.42
N LYS A 135 4.43 10.80 0.59
CA LYS A 135 5.17 9.58 0.94
C LYS A 135 4.23 8.46 1.38
N VAL A 136 3.21 8.75 2.19
CA VAL A 136 2.19 7.75 2.57
C VAL A 136 1.41 7.27 1.34
N GLN A 137 0.98 8.18 0.46
CA GLN A 137 0.31 7.81 -0.77
C GLN A 137 1.21 6.96 -1.69
N ASN A 138 2.46 7.39 -1.91
CA ASN A 138 3.43 6.67 -2.73
C ASN A 138 3.71 5.27 -2.19
N LEU A 139 3.85 5.13 -0.86
CA LEU A 139 4.01 3.83 -0.20
C LEU A 139 2.86 2.89 -0.56
N LEU A 140 1.62 3.33 -0.43
CA LEU A 140 0.45 2.51 -0.72
C LEU A 140 0.29 2.19 -2.21
N LEU A 141 0.84 2.99 -3.10
CA LEU A 141 0.76 2.81 -4.55
C LEU A 141 1.94 2.04 -5.16
N GLY A 142 2.95 1.67 -4.38
CA GLY A 142 4.18 1.04 -4.86
C GLY A 142 5.05 1.99 -5.69
N GLU A 143 5.05 3.27 -5.33
CA GLU A 143 5.85 4.32 -5.92
C GLU A 143 7.01 4.70 -4.98
N ALA A 144 8.05 5.36 -5.50
CA ALA A 144 9.21 5.74 -4.69
C ALA A 144 8.81 6.73 -3.58
N LEU A 145 9.28 6.49 -2.35
CA LEU A 145 9.06 7.39 -1.21
C LEU A 145 9.70 8.76 -1.42
N PHE A 146 10.88 8.78 -2.03
CA PHE A 146 11.65 10.00 -2.32
C PHE A 146 11.64 10.28 -3.82
N ASP A 147 11.77 11.55 -4.19
CA ASP A 147 11.89 11.89 -5.61
C ASP A 147 13.27 11.48 -6.14
N LEU A 148 13.30 10.37 -6.89
CA LEU A 148 14.53 9.84 -7.48
C LEU A 148 15.18 10.78 -8.52
N ARG A 149 14.53 11.87 -8.91
CA ARG A 149 15.07 12.86 -9.87
C ARG A 149 15.93 13.92 -9.20
N GLU A 150 15.85 14.07 -7.88
CA GLU A 150 16.58 15.06 -7.10
C GLU A 150 18.06 14.70 -6.96
N GLU A 151 18.41 13.41 -7.10
CA GLU A 151 19.77 12.93 -6.95
C GLU A 151 20.29 12.19 -8.19
N LYS A 152 21.58 11.95 -8.21
CA LYS A 152 22.24 11.11 -9.22
C LYS A 152 22.44 9.71 -8.67
N TYR A 153 22.02 8.70 -9.43
CA TYR A 153 22.12 7.30 -9.06
C TYR A 153 23.11 6.54 -9.95
N THR A 154 23.71 5.49 -9.38
CA THR A 154 24.27 4.36 -10.11
C THR A 154 23.19 3.31 -10.28
N VAL A 155 23.26 2.51 -11.36
CA VAL A 155 22.43 1.33 -11.55
C VAL A 155 23.33 0.09 -11.56
N ALA A 156 22.88 -0.95 -10.90
CA ALA A 156 23.41 -2.31 -10.97
C ALA A 156 22.25 -3.28 -11.14
N ILE A 157 22.53 -4.53 -11.51
CA ILE A 157 21.53 -5.58 -11.57
C ILE A 157 21.69 -6.46 -10.31
N SER A 158 20.59 -6.71 -9.64
CA SER A 158 20.54 -7.56 -8.45
C SER A 158 19.20 -8.30 -8.40
N ASN A 159 19.23 -9.64 -8.33
CA ASN A 159 18.04 -10.49 -8.31
C ASN A 159 17.06 -10.17 -9.47
N ASP A 160 17.58 -10.05 -10.69
CA ASP A 160 16.80 -9.72 -11.90
C ASP A 160 16.05 -8.38 -11.83
N ASN A 161 16.51 -7.45 -11.00
CA ASN A 161 15.95 -6.10 -10.85
C ASN A 161 17.04 -5.03 -11.03
N TYR A 162 16.62 -3.84 -11.42
CA TYR A 162 17.50 -2.66 -11.42
C TYR A 162 17.65 -2.16 -9.98
N GLN A 163 18.89 -2.22 -9.47
CA GLN A 163 19.25 -1.66 -8.18
C GLN A 163 19.83 -0.26 -8.34
N LEU A 164 19.16 0.73 -7.76
CA LEU A 164 19.60 2.12 -7.76
C LEU A 164 20.21 2.48 -6.39
N LYS A 165 21.41 3.07 -6.43
CA LYS A 165 22.09 3.66 -5.26
C LYS A 165 22.48 5.09 -5.56
N PRO A 166 22.32 6.06 -4.64
CA PRO A 166 22.84 7.41 -4.81
C PRO A 166 24.35 7.38 -5.13
N LYS A 167 24.80 8.23 -6.07
CA LYS A 167 26.23 8.36 -6.37
C LYS A 167 27.01 9.00 -5.23
N LYS A 168 26.36 9.92 -4.50
CA LYS A 168 26.89 10.49 -3.28
C LYS A 168 26.16 9.85 -2.12
N ALA A 169 26.84 8.96 -1.40
CA ALA A 169 26.29 8.46 -0.14
C ALA A 169 26.27 9.61 0.86
N GLY A 170 25.09 9.92 1.42
CA GLY A 170 25.03 10.78 2.61
C GLY A 170 25.67 10.06 3.79
N ASP A 171 26.36 10.81 4.67
CA ASP A 171 26.95 10.21 5.87
C ASP A 171 25.90 9.71 6.86
N LEU A 172 24.73 10.37 6.88
CA LEU A 172 23.64 10.08 7.80
C LEU A 172 22.62 9.07 7.24
N PHE A 173 22.37 9.10 5.91
CA PHE A 173 21.33 8.29 5.28
C PHE A 173 21.90 7.47 4.14
N LYS A 174 21.51 6.20 4.10
CA LYS A 174 21.78 5.31 2.96
C LYS A 174 20.45 4.84 2.39
N THR A 175 20.25 5.05 1.10
CA THR A 175 19.05 4.61 0.40
C THR A 175 19.40 3.58 -0.67
N LEU A 176 18.48 2.65 -0.89
CA LEU A 176 18.56 1.65 -1.95
C LEU A 176 17.18 1.42 -2.51
N PHE A 177 17.07 1.36 -3.84
CA PHE A 177 15.82 1.08 -4.52
C PHE A 177 16.01 -0.07 -5.50
N GLN A 178 15.05 -0.99 -5.54
CA GLN A 178 14.99 -2.03 -6.56
C GLN A 178 13.71 -1.86 -7.38
N ILE A 179 13.86 -1.88 -8.70
CA ILE A 179 12.79 -1.65 -9.67
C ILE A 179 12.75 -2.84 -10.64
N GLU A 180 11.59 -3.45 -10.83
CA GLU A 180 11.42 -4.57 -11.75
C GLU A 180 11.46 -4.10 -13.21
N PRO A 181 11.95 -4.96 -14.15
CA PRO A 181 12.32 -4.51 -15.49
C PRO A 181 11.16 -4.35 -16.47
N VAL A 182 9.98 -4.91 -16.20
CA VAL A 182 8.88 -4.96 -17.18
C VAL A 182 7.97 -3.73 -17.08
N ASN A 183 7.47 -3.47 -15.90
CA ASN A 183 6.52 -2.39 -15.64
C ASN A 183 7.17 -1.23 -14.87
N TYR A 184 8.45 -1.38 -14.53
CA TYR A 184 9.24 -0.42 -13.75
C TYR A 184 8.61 -0.06 -12.41
N LYS A 185 7.98 -1.06 -11.75
CA LYS A 185 7.41 -0.93 -10.41
C LYS A 185 8.47 -1.18 -9.35
N MET A 186 8.28 -0.55 -8.19
CA MET A 186 9.16 -0.73 -7.04
C MET A 186 9.07 -2.17 -6.54
N VAL A 187 10.21 -2.82 -6.29
CA VAL A 187 10.30 -4.13 -5.64
C VAL A 187 10.64 -3.97 -4.18
N THR A 188 11.66 -3.16 -3.91
CA THR A 188 12.11 -2.86 -2.55
C THR A 188 12.64 -1.44 -2.49
N GLN A 189 12.41 -0.79 -1.39
CA GLN A 189 13.08 0.46 -1.03
C GLN A 189 13.52 0.41 0.41
N GLN A 190 14.75 0.85 0.65
CA GLN A 190 15.39 0.85 1.95
C GLN A 190 15.90 2.24 2.29
N LEU A 191 15.69 2.66 3.51
CA LEU A 191 16.30 3.83 4.12
C LEU A 191 16.98 3.39 5.40
N SER A 192 18.29 3.59 5.50
CA SER A 192 19.08 3.20 6.67
C SER A 192 19.80 4.41 7.26
N GLN A 193 19.77 4.51 8.58
CA GLN A 193 20.53 5.45 9.42
C GLN A 193 21.42 4.63 10.36
N PRO A 194 22.60 4.18 9.90
CA PRO A 194 23.41 3.20 10.64
C PRO A 194 23.83 3.66 12.03
N TRP A 195 24.13 4.96 12.18
CA TRP A 195 24.56 5.55 13.45
C TRP A 195 23.45 5.57 14.50
N GLU A 196 22.20 5.68 14.06
CA GLU A 196 21.02 5.65 14.91
C GLU A 196 20.42 4.26 15.03
N LYS A 197 21.03 3.24 14.37
CA LYS A 197 20.51 1.88 14.27
C LYS A 197 19.07 1.83 13.74
N ARG A 198 18.75 2.68 12.75
CA ARG A 198 17.43 2.72 12.12
C ARG A 198 17.48 2.14 10.73
N LEU A 199 16.46 1.37 10.41
CA LEU A 199 16.23 0.82 9.07
C LEU A 199 14.72 0.83 8.79
N LEU A 200 14.35 1.39 7.66
CA LEU A 200 13.04 1.18 7.05
C LEU A 200 13.24 0.39 5.76
N GLU A 201 12.63 -0.76 5.68
CA GLU A 201 12.56 -1.58 4.47
C GLU A 201 11.10 -1.75 4.06
N ILE A 202 10.79 -1.50 2.79
CA ILE A 202 9.47 -1.70 2.21
C ILE A 202 9.62 -2.58 0.99
N SER A 203 8.97 -3.73 1.00
CA SER A 203 8.95 -4.70 -0.09
C SER A 203 7.56 -4.81 -0.69
N TYR A 204 7.49 -4.85 -2.02
CA TYR A 204 6.25 -4.91 -2.78
C TYR A 204 6.16 -6.24 -3.52
N LYS A 205 5.05 -6.93 -3.37
CA LYS A 205 4.83 -8.25 -3.92
C LYS A 205 3.48 -8.36 -4.62
N ASN A 206 3.32 -9.42 -5.39
CA ASN A 206 2.05 -9.83 -5.96
C ASN A 206 1.37 -8.69 -6.75
N TYR A 207 2.15 -7.94 -7.53
CA TYR A 207 1.61 -6.88 -8.36
C TYR A 207 0.42 -7.36 -9.19
N GLN A 208 -0.68 -6.62 -9.09
CA GLN A 208 -1.96 -6.95 -9.72
C GLN A 208 -2.35 -5.90 -10.76
N LYS A 209 -2.86 -6.37 -11.89
CA LYS A 209 -3.40 -5.50 -12.92
C LYS A 209 -4.90 -5.30 -12.72
N VAL A 210 -5.30 -4.06 -12.47
CA VAL A 210 -6.70 -3.65 -12.35
C VAL A 210 -6.99 -2.65 -13.47
N ASN A 211 -7.76 -3.08 -14.48
CA ASN A 211 -7.93 -2.35 -15.75
C ASN A 211 -6.57 -2.11 -16.42
N LYS A 212 -6.17 -0.85 -16.57
CA LYS A 212 -4.88 -0.45 -17.17
C LYS A 212 -3.78 -0.19 -16.15
N TRP A 213 -4.09 -0.18 -14.86
CA TRP A 213 -3.14 0.16 -13.79
C TRP A 213 -2.58 -1.08 -13.11
N ILE A 214 -1.33 -0.98 -12.71
CA ILE A 214 -0.61 -2.03 -11.99
C ILE A 214 -0.27 -1.46 -10.61
N LEU A 215 -0.76 -2.12 -9.56
CA LEU A 215 -0.55 -1.73 -8.17
C LEU A 215 -0.12 -2.96 -7.35
N PRO A 216 0.56 -2.78 -6.20
CA PRO A 216 0.95 -3.91 -5.37
C PRO A 216 -0.28 -4.69 -4.89
N GLY A 217 -0.15 -6.02 -4.79
CA GLY A 217 -1.12 -6.88 -4.11
C GLY A 217 -0.79 -7.00 -2.62
N GLU A 218 0.50 -6.84 -2.30
CA GLU A 218 1.02 -6.96 -0.94
C GLU A 218 2.19 -6.00 -0.73
N ILE A 219 2.25 -5.42 0.46
CA ILE A 219 3.36 -4.57 0.92
C ILE A 219 3.80 -5.10 2.27
N ASP A 220 5.09 -5.41 2.41
CA ASP A 220 5.73 -5.69 3.69
C ASP A 220 6.61 -4.52 4.09
N ILE A 221 6.44 -4.04 5.31
CA ILE A 221 7.20 -2.95 5.90
C ILE A 221 7.87 -3.47 7.15
N THR A 222 9.18 -3.31 7.23
CA THR A 222 9.96 -3.53 8.43
C THR A 222 10.61 -2.23 8.85
N ALA A 223 10.27 -1.75 10.03
CA ALA A 223 10.86 -0.56 10.64
C ALA A 223 11.62 -0.96 11.90
N LEU A 224 12.94 -0.81 11.86
CA LEU A 224 13.85 -1.03 12.99
C LEU A 224 14.25 0.31 13.59
N ASP A 225 14.14 0.48 14.90
CA ASP A 225 14.63 1.62 15.65
C ASP A 225 15.33 1.12 16.93
N GLY A 226 16.66 1.11 16.92
CA GLY A 226 17.45 0.47 17.96
C GLY A 226 17.18 -1.03 18.06
N ASP A 227 16.60 -1.45 19.18
CA ASP A 227 16.23 -2.85 19.43
C ASP A 227 14.73 -3.14 19.17
N HIS A 228 13.96 -2.12 18.78
CA HIS A 228 12.54 -2.25 18.48
C HIS A 228 12.33 -2.50 16.99
N THR A 229 11.46 -3.45 16.68
CA THR A 229 11.11 -3.78 15.28
C THR A 229 9.61 -3.79 15.12
N ASN A 230 9.10 -2.97 14.21
CA ASN A 230 7.73 -3.00 13.76
C ASN A 230 7.65 -3.68 12.40
N ASN A 231 6.78 -4.65 12.26
CA ASN A 231 6.47 -5.31 11.00
C ASN A 231 5.01 -5.05 10.63
N ILE A 232 4.78 -4.59 9.41
CA ILE A 232 3.44 -4.33 8.90
C ILE A 232 3.31 -5.01 7.55
N THR A 233 2.32 -5.90 7.40
CA THR A 233 1.95 -6.46 6.11
C THR A 233 0.61 -5.90 5.69
N VAL A 234 0.51 -5.43 4.44
CA VAL A 234 -0.72 -4.88 3.86
C VAL A 234 -1.08 -5.69 2.62
N GLU A 235 -2.21 -6.37 2.64
CA GLU A 235 -2.77 -7.06 1.46
C GLU A 235 -3.92 -6.25 0.86
N PHE A 236 -3.90 -6.06 -0.47
CA PHE A 236 -4.95 -5.35 -1.21
C PHE A 236 -5.90 -6.30 -1.92
N ARG A 237 -7.20 -6.08 -1.76
CA ARG A 237 -8.26 -6.91 -2.36
C ARG A 237 -9.36 -6.04 -2.97
N ASN A 238 -9.95 -6.53 -4.07
CA ASN A 238 -11.11 -5.92 -4.71
C ASN A 238 -10.90 -4.42 -5.05
N MET A 239 -9.75 -4.09 -5.63
CA MET A 239 -9.39 -2.72 -5.96
C MET A 239 -10.17 -2.22 -7.17
N GLU A 240 -10.70 -1.01 -7.08
CA GLU A 240 -11.45 -0.34 -8.15
C GLU A 240 -11.00 1.11 -8.28
N PHE A 241 -10.88 1.59 -9.53
CA PHE A 241 -10.45 2.95 -9.83
C PHE A 241 -11.61 3.82 -10.36
N ASN A 242 -11.52 5.12 -10.10
CA ASN A 242 -12.37 6.17 -10.66
C ASN A 242 -13.86 6.03 -10.34
N ARG A 243 -14.19 5.48 -9.17
CA ARG A 243 -15.56 5.46 -8.64
C ARG A 243 -15.83 6.77 -7.91
N ALA A 244 -17.08 7.19 -7.89
CA ALA A 244 -17.51 8.28 -7.00
C ALA A 244 -17.39 7.80 -5.55
N LEU A 245 -16.68 8.56 -4.71
CA LEU A 245 -16.41 8.22 -3.31
C LEU A 245 -16.86 9.34 -2.39
N ASN A 246 -17.18 8.99 -1.16
CA ASN A 246 -17.35 9.89 -0.03
C ASN A 246 -16.42 9.45 1.10
N PHE A 247 -16.09 10.38 1.99
CA PHE A 247 -15.10 10.19 3.06
C PHE A 247 -15.71 10.54 4.44
N PRO A 248 -16.73 9.78 4.92
CA PRO A 248 -17.42 10.11 6.16
C PRO A 248 -16.52 9.86 7.36
N TYR A 249 -16.07 10.92 7.99
CA TYR A 249 -15.20 10.89 9.15
C TYR A 249 -15.65 11.88 10.20
N ASN A 250 -15.77 11.43 11.44
CA ASN A 250 -16.01 12.24 12.62
C ASN A 250 -15.50 11.48 13.84
N ILE A 251 -14.72 12.13 14.70
CA ILE A 251 -14.25 11.57 15.96
C ILE A 251 -15.43 11.51 16.93
N PRO A 252 -15.73 10.34 17.54
CA PRO A 252 -16.79 10.25 18.53
C PRO A 252 -16.49 11.09 19.78
N ASN A 253 -17.54 11.60 20.41
CA ASN A 253 -17.42 12.35 21.66
C ASN A 253 -16.92 11.46 22.81
N GLY A 254 -16.12 12.02 23.70
CA GLY A 254 -15.67 11.35 24.93
C GLY A 254 -14.47 10.43 24.76
N PHE A 255 -13.82 10.42 23.59
CA PHE A 255 -12.58 9.68 23.38
C PHE A 255 -11.39 10.48 23.94
N LYS A 256 -10.36 9.74 24.41
CA LYS A 256 -9.11 10.28 24.90
C LYS A 256 -8.14 10.54 23.76
N GLU A 257 -7.53 11.70 23.75
CA GLU A 257 -6.51 12.05 22.76
C GLU A 257 -5.18 11.35 23.04
N ILE A 258 -4.58 10.76 22.00
CA ILE A 258 -3.21 10.22 22.05
C ILE A 258 -2.25 11.39 21.90
N VAL A 259 -1.46 11.65 22.93
CA VAL A 259 -0.40 12.67 22.93
C VAL A 259 0.93 11.99 22.70
N LEU A 260 1.67 12.44 21.69
CA LEU A 260 3.03 11.96 21.42
C LEU A 260 4.01 12.65 22.36
N ASN A 261 4.89 11.88 22.99
CA ASN A 261 5.94 12.36 23.88
C ASN A 261 7.21 12.70 23.09
#